data_864d4f0a5e852d6eab3b75f0ffe1ff47
#
_entry.id   864d4f0a5e852d6eab3b75f0ffe1ff47
#
_cell.length_a   1.000
_cell.length_b   1.000
_cell.length_c   1.000
_cell.angle_alpha   90.00
_cell.angle_beta   90.00
_cell.angle_gamma   90.00
#
_symmetry.space_group_name_H-M   'P 1'
#
loop_
_entity.id
_entity.type
_entity.pdbx_description
1 polymer ?
#
loop_
_entity_poly.entity_id
_entity_poly.type
_entity_poly.pdbx_seq_one_letter_code
_entity_poly.pdbx_strand_id
1 'polypeptide(L)'
;CCDKPAIANPEFDPLQPDPATAAAPHRVFNIGNSQPTELLRFIEVMEFAFGREAIKDFQPMQPGDVVATAADTTALEQWVGFKPSTSIETGVEAFARWYRDYFEV
;
A
#
# COMPACT_ATOMS: atom_id res chain seq x y z
N CYS A 1 13.03 -6.15 3.91
CA CYS A 1 12.78 -7.04 5.07
C CYS A 1 13.51 -8.37 4.95
N CYS A 2 13.64 -8.97 3.75
CA CYS A 2 14.36 -10.24 3.58
C CYS A 2 15.80 -10.17 4.06
N ASP A 3 16.49 -9.06 3.76
CA ASP A 3 17.90 -8.85 4.14
C ASP A 3 18.07 -8.40 5.60
N LYS A 4 16.99 -8.07 6.29
CA LYS A 4 16.97 -7.70 7.70
C LYS A 4 15.83 -8.41 8.41
N PRO A 5 16.02 -9.67 8.82
CA PRO A 5 14.99 -10.45 9.50
C PRO A 5 14.60 -9.80 10.84
N ALA A 6 13.38 -10.10 11.29
CA ALA A 6 12.90 -9.67 12.60
C ALA A 6 13.78 -10.27 13.71
N ILE A 7 13.90 -9.52 14.81
CA ILE A 7 14.51 -9.98 16.05
C ILE A 7 13.45 -10.00 17.16
N ALA A 8 13.66 -10.84 18.17
CA ALA A 8 12.82 -10.87 19.36
C ALA A 8 12.84 -9.50 20.05
N ASN A 9 11.69 -9.08 20.59
CA ASN A 9 11.61 -7.91 21.45
C ASN A 9 11.84 -8.35 22.92
N PRO A 10 12.98 -8.03 23.56
CA PRO A 10 13.25 -8.41 24.93
C PRO A 10 12.37 -7.70 25.96
N GLU A 11 11.74 -6.59 25.57
CA GLU A 11 10.84 -5.78 26.40
C GLU A 11 9.36 -6.12 26.15
N PHE A 12 9.07 -7.21 25.45
CA PHE A 12 7.69 -7.61 25.17
C PHE A 12 6.95 -7.97 26.45
N ASP A 13 5.88 -7.22 26.74
CA ASP A 13 5.00 -7.47 27.88
C ASP A 13 3.70 -8.15 27.40
N PRO A 14 3.44 -9.41 27.79
CA PRO A 14 2.20 -10.10 27.40
C PRO A 14 0.92 -9.49 28.02
N LEU A 15 1.06 -8.65 29.06
CA LEU A 15 -0.06 -7.94 29.69
C LEU A 15 -0.38 -6.61 28.98
N GLN A 16 0.58 -6.06 28.24
CA GLN A 16 0.44 -4.86 27.42
C GLN A 16 1.09 -5.09 26.04
N PRO A 17 0.55 -6.01 25.25
CA PRO A 17 1.21 -6.43 24.02
C PRO A 17 1.20 -5.33 22.95
N ASP A 18 2.35 -5.07 22.34
CA ASP A 18 2.44 -4.40 21.05
C ASP A 18 2.27 -5.47 19.96
N PRO A 19 1.15 -5.43 19.18
CA PRO A 19 0.88 -6.44 18.16
C PRO A 19 1.89 -6.43 17.01
N ALA A 20 2.70 -5.39 16.89
CA ALA A 20 3.74 -5.28 15.86
C ALA A 20 5.02 -6.05 16.21
N THR A 21 5.18 -6.51 17.46
CA THR A 21 6.38 -7.20 17.96
C THR A 21 6.02 -8.42 18.82
N ALA A 22 6.99 -9.27 19.15
CA ALA A 22 6.80 -10.41 20.04
C ALA A 22 8.09 -10.77 20.79
N ALA A 23 7.96 -11.60 21.82
CA ALA A 23 9.11 -12.24 22.49
C ALA A 23 9.90 -13.18 21.55
N ALA A 24 9.29 -13.65 20.46
CA ALA A 24 9.94 -14.37 19.37
C ALA A 24 10.29 -13.41 18.21
N PRO A 25 11.17 -13.81 17.26
CA PRO A 25 11.45 -13.02 16.05
C PRO A 25 10.20 -12.82 15.20
N HIS A 26 9.51 -11.71 15.41
CA HIS A 26 8.28 -11.34 14.75
C HIS A 26 8.19 -9.81 14.62
N ARG A 27 7.76 -9.34 13.47
CA ARG A 27 7.47 -7.91 13.27
C ARG A 27 6.44 -7.72 12.16
N VAL A 28 5.47 -6.87 12.42
CA VAL A 28 4.44 -6.45 11.44
C VAL A 28 4.69 -4.99 11.05
N PHE A 29 4.60 -4.71 9.77
CA PHE A 29 4.73 -3.36 9.23
C PHE A 29 3.53 -2.99 8.37
N ASN A 30 3.08 -1.77 8.49
CA ASN A 30 2.23 -1.16 7.48
C ASN A 30 3.08 -0.81 6.26
N ILE A 31 2.52 -1.08 5.08
CA ILE A 31 3.13 -0.72 3.79
C ILE A 31 2.15 0.15 3.02
N GLY A 32 2.62 1.28 2.54
CA GLY A 32 1.84 2.21 1.74
C GLY A 32 2.75 3.28 1.15
N ASN A 33 2.22 4.05 0.20
CA ASN A 33 2.99 5.09 -0.48
C ASN A 33 3.00 6.43 0.27
N SER A 34 2.30 6.58 1.39
CA SER A 34 2.17 7.82 2.18
C SER A 34 1.70 9.04 1.35
N GLN A 35 1.14 8.80 0.18
CA GLN A 35 0.59 9.82 -0.74
C GLN A 35 -0.86 9.46 -1.06
N PRO A 36 -1.82 9.96 -0.28
CA PRO A 36 -3.24 9.76 -0.57
C PRO A 36 -3.57 10.29 -1.97
N THR A 37 -4.26 9.48 -2.75
CA THR A 37 -4.68 9.85 -4.10
C THR A 37 -6.20 9.80 -4.15
N GLU A 38 -6.82 10.87 -4.67
CA GLU A 38 -8.26 10.90 -4.89
C GLU A 38 -8.68 9.85 -5.91
N LEU A 39 -9.83 9.21 -5.69
CA LEU A 39 -10.34 8.14 -6.54
C LEU A 39 -10.50 8.57 -8.01
N LEU A 40 -11.02 9.76 -8.26
CA LEU A 40 -11.20 10.25 -9.62
C LEU A 40 -9.84 10.46 -10.32
N ARG A 41 -8.85 10.96 -9.59
CA ARG A 41 -7.48 11.09 -10.12
C ARG A 41 -6.88 9.73 -10.46
N PHE A 42 -7.10 8.73 -9.60
CA PHE A 42 -6.67 7.36 -9.88
C PHE A 42 -7.29 6.80 -11.16
N ILE A 43 -8.60 7.03 -11.35
CA ILE A 43 -9.32 6.60 -12.58
C ILE A 43 -8.75 7.30 -13.81
N GLU A 44 -8.53 8.63 -13.77
CA GLU A 44 -7.91 9.37 -14.88
C GLU A 44 -6.54 8.80 -15.29
N VAL A 45 -5.70 8.48 -14.30
CA VAL A 45 -4.38 7.89 -14.57
C VAL A 45 -4.52 6.51 -15.22
N MET A 46 -5.50 5.71 -14.78
CA MET A 46 -5.81 4.43 -15.42
C MET A 46 -6.32 4.61 -16.84
N GLU A 47 -7.26 5.53 -17.07
CA GLU A 47 -7.78 5.84 -18.41
C GLU A 47 -6.65 6.22 -19.38
N PHE A 48 -5.73 7.06 -18.92
CA PHE A 48 -4.55 7.44 -19.69
C PHE A 48 -3.63 6.25 -20.00
N ALA A 49 -3.30 5.45 -18.98
CA ALA A 49 -2.40 4.31 -19.13
C ALA A 49 -2.97 3.21 -20.04
N PHE A 50 -4.28 2.97 -19.97
CA PHE A 50 -4.96 1.98 -20.82
C PHE A 50 -5.44 2.55 -22.16
N GLY A 51 -5.42 3.87 -22.36
CA GLY A 51 -5.90 4.53 -23.58
C GLY A 51 -7.39 4.31 -23.81
N ARG A 52 -8.18 4.14 -22.74
CA ARG A 52 -9.62 3.93 -22.78
C ARG A 52 -10.31 4.71 -21.68
N GLU A 53 -11.43 5.32 -21.99
CA GLU A 53 -12.29 6.01 -21.04
C GLU A 53 -13.12 4.98 -20.24
N ALA A 54 -13.20 5.15 -18.92
CA ALA A 54 -13.98 4.29 -18.04
C ALA A 54 -15.46 4.70 -18.03
N ILE A 55 -16.35 3.72 -18.06
CA ILE A 55 -17.77 3.95 -17.80
C ILE A 55 -17.94 4.04 -16.27
N LYS A 56 -18.20 5.26 -15.76
CA LYS A 56 -18.31 5.55 -14.33
C LYS A 56 -19.77 5.40 -13.88
N ASP A 57 -20.01 4.51 -12.91
CA ASP A 57 -21.31 4.38 -12.22
C ASP A 57 -21.12 4.82 -10.76
N PHE A 58 -21.61 6.02 -10.43
CA PHE A 58 -21.50 6.61 -9.10
C PHE A 58 -22.59 6.07 -8.19
N GLN A 59 -22.23 5.22 -7.26
CA GLN A 59 -23.13 4.67 -6.25
C GLN A 59 -22.95 5.39 -4.90
N PRO A 60 -23.99 5.41 -4.04
CA PRO A 60 -23.85 5.87 -2.66
C PRO A 60 -22.80 5.04 -1.93
N MET A 61 -22.05 5.69 -1.01
CA MET A 61 -21.06 5.00 -0.18
C MET A 61 -21.71 3.85 0.60
N GLN A 62 -21.10 2.68 0.55
CA GLN A 62 -21.59 1.50 1.25
C GLN A 62 -21.48 1.67 2.78
N PRO A 63 -22.44 1.15 3.57
CA PRO A 63 -22.31 1.15 5.02
C PRO A 63 -21.04 0.40 5.47
N GLY A 64 -20.23 1.05 6.31
CA GLY A 64 -18.97 0.51 6.81
C GLY A 64 -17.73 0.86 5.95
N ASP A 65 -17.92 1.49 4.82
CA ASP A 65 -16.81 2.01 4.00
C ASP A 65 -16.22 3.29 4.61
N VAL A 66 -14.98 3.60 4.28
CA VAL A 66 -14.27 4.79 4.78
C VAL A 66 -13.95 5.75 3.65
N VAL A 67 -14.03 7.05 3.94
CA VAL A 67 -13.80 8.13 2.96
C VAL A 67 -12.35 8.17 2.47
N ALA A 68 -11.40 7.82 3.34
CA ALA A 68 -9.98 7.82 3.02
C ALA A 68 -9.23 6.78 3.85
N THR A 69 -8.20 6.20 3.25
CA THR A 69 -7.25 5.31 3.94
C THR A 69 -5.84 5.82 3.75
N ALA A 70 -5.04 5.72 4.80
CA ALA A 70 -3.61 6.00 4.74
C ALA A 70 -2.88 5.03 5.67
N ALA A 71 -1.67 4.63 5.29
CA ALA A 71 -0.81 3.79 6.11
C ALA A 71 0.31 4.65 6.73
N ASP A 72 0.51 4.54 8.03
CA ASP A 72 1.73 5.02 8.68
C ASP A 72 2.86 4.02 8.43
N THR A 73 3.82 4.40 7.62
CA THR A 73 4.97 3.57 7.20
C THR A 73 6.24 3.85 8.01
N THR A 74 6.17 4.70 9.04
CA THR A 74 7.33 5.14 9.81
C THR A 74 8.13 3.98 10.38
N ALA A 75 7.47 2.96 10.93
CA ALA A 75 8.14 1.79 11.48
C ALA A 75 8.90 0.98 10.41
N LEU A 76 8.33 0.84 9.21
CA LEU A 76 9.00 0.21 8.08
C LEU A 76 10.22 1.02 7.63
N GLU A 77 10.05 2.33 7.47
CA GLU A 77 11.12 3.25 7.03
C GLU A 77 12.32 3.19 8.00
N GLN A 78 12.05 3.23 9.31
CA GLN A 78 13.09 3.11 10.33
C GLN A 78 13.77 1.73 10.32
N TRP A 79 13.02 0.67 10.03
CA TRP A 79 13.57 -0.68 10.04
C TRP A 79 14.47 -0.97 8.84
N VAL A 80 14.05 -0.62 7.63
CA VAL A 80 14.77 -0.98 6.39
C VAL A 80 15.52 0.20 5.74
N GLY A 81 15.33 1.43 6.22
CA GLY A 81 15.94 2.62 5.61
C GLY A 81 15.35 2.98 4.24
N PHE A 82 14.13 2.50 3.93
CA PHE A 82 13.48 2.71 2.65
C PHE A 82 12.06 3.24 2.84
N LYS A 83 11.74 4.28 2.09
CA LYS A 83 10.41 4.88 2.01
C LYS A 83 9.80 4.66 0.63
N PRO A 84 8.65 3.97 0.51
CA PRO A 84 7.93 3.88 -0.76
C PRO A 84 7.55 5.28 -1.25
N SER A 85 7.91 5.59 -2.50
CA SER A 85 7.68 6.92 -3.10
C SER A 85 7.32 6.87 -4.59
N THR A 86 6.97 5.71 -5.11
CA THR A 86 6.55 5.56 -6.50
C THR A 86 5.27 6.36 -6.73
N SER A 87 5.27 7.25 -7.72
CA SER A 87 4.06 7.99 -8.07
C SER A 87 3.00 7.06 -8.65
N ILE A 88 1.73 7.46 -8.53
CA ILE A 88 0.62 6.67 -9.06
C ILE A 88 0.71 6.53 -10.58
N GLU A 89 1.15 7.57 -11.27
CA GLU A 89 1.34 7.57 -12.71
C GLU A 89 2.35 6.49 -13.14
N THR A 90 3.52 6.49 -12.50
CA THR A 90 4.58 5.49 -12.78
C THR A 90 4.13 4.07 -12.44
N GLY A 91 3.46 3.90 -11.30
CA GLY A 91 2.97 2.59 -10.85
C GLY A 91 1.89 2.01 -11.77
N VAL A 92 0.91 2.83 -12.15
CA VAL A 92 -0.20 2.43 -13.03
C VAL A 92 0.30 2.18 -14.46
N GLU A 93 1.22 2.99 -14.97
CA GLU A 93 1.83 2.74 -16.29
C GLU A 93 2.56 1.41 -16.34
N ALA A 94 3.37 1.10 -15.33
CA ALA A 94 4.06 -0.19 -15.23
C ALA A 94 3.08 -1.37 -15.13
N PHE A 95 2.01 -1.20 -14.33
CA PHE A 95 0.95 -2.19 -14.21
C PHE A 95 0.20 -2.42 -15.53
N ALA A 96 -0.18 -1.34 -16.23
CA ALA A 96 -0.90 -1.43 -17.50
C ALA A 96 -0.07 -2.14 -18.58
N ARG A 97 1.24 -1.89 -18.61
CA ARG A 97 2.17 -2.60 -19.51
C ARG A 97 2.20 -4.09 -19.19
N TRP A 98 2.45 -4.44 -17.93
CA TRP A 98 2.45 -5.83 -17.50
C TRP A 98 1.10 -6.52 -17.79
N TYR A 99 -0.02 -5.86 -17.54
CA TYR A 99 -1.36 -6.42 -17.76
C TYR A 99 -1.58 -6.75 -19.25
N ARG A 100 -1.21 -5.84 -20.14
CA ARG A 100 -1.31 -6.06 -21.59
C ARG A 100 -0.44 -7.21 -22.06
N ASP A 101 0.80 -7.25 -21.60
CA ASP A 101 1.74 -8.31 -21.97
C ASP A 101 1.29 -9.68 -21.45
N TYR A 102 0.77 -9.74 -20.24
CA TYR A 102 0.33 -10.97 -19.61
C TYR A 102 -0.97 -11.52 -20.20
N PHE A 103 -1.94 -10.66 -20.49
CA PHE A 103 -3.24 -11.06 -21.06
C PHE A 103 -3.31 -10.94 -22.58
N GLU A 104 -2.25 -10.54 -23.24
CA GLU A 104 -2.16 -10.39 -24.72
C GLU A 104 -3.26 -9.46 -25.28
N VAL A 105 -3.53 -8.32 -24.60
CA VAL A 105 -4.59 -7.37 -24.95
C VAL A 105 -4.07 -5.95 -25.16
#